data_92156e0043219dd21b1f92a2285aad86
#
_entry.id   92156e0043219dd21b1f92a2285aad86
#
_cell.length_a   1.000
_cell.length_b   1.000
_cell.length_c   1.000
_cell.angle_alpha   90.00
_cell.angle_beta   90.00
_cell.angle_gamma   90.00
#
_symmetry.space_group_name_H-M   'P 1'
#
loop_
_entity.id
_entity.type
_entity.pdbx_description
1 polymer ?
#
loop_
_entity_poly.entity_id
_entity_poly.type
_entity_poly.pdbx_seq_one_letter_code
_entity_poly.pdbx_strand_id
1 'polypeptide(L)'
;MSRLLVTGFGPFPTVPDNPSGRLARRLAASPHLRRILGATPDCLVLDTRYGALDSELAPALARRPEAVLMIGVAASRSRVCVETRGVNRVSRLFPDASGAVGRTLAFDPGGPTQRRSPAAAQVRVALRRAGLDAAASRDAGRYLCNASYYRVLGQGCPAVFLHIPMPPRTRRPKAGGRRRRPALDCWAAAFAEAARVLAVRGRARPSALNQAHSRWASFAS
;
A
#
# COMPACT_ATOMS: atom_id res chain seq x y z
N MET A 1 -20.17 6.34 6.60
CA MET A 1 -19.60 5.45 5.55
C MET A 1 -18.09 5.51 5.65
N SER A 2 -17.40 4.38 5.68
CA SER A 2 -15.94 4.34 5.87
C SER A 2 -15.21 4.71 4.58
N ARG A 3 -14.36 5.75 4.63
CA ARG A 3 -13.51 6.18 3.50
C ARG A 3 -12.17 5.46 3.57
N LEU A 4 -12.09 4.31 2.92
CA LEU A 4 -10.83 3.58 2.74
C LEU A 4 -10.17 4.04 1.44
N LEU A 5 -8.88 4.37 1.50
CA LEU A 5 -8.03 4.54 0.32
C LEU A 5 -7.24 3.26 0.06
N VAL A 6 -7.36 2.71 -1.15
CA VAL A 6 -6.53 1.59 -1.62
C VAL A 6 -5.52 2.13 -2.62
N THR A 7 -4.23 1.85 -2.43
CA THR A 7 -3.21 2.28 -3.39
C THR A 7 -2.43 1.13 -3.99
N GLY A 8 -1.99 1.31 -5.22
CA GLY A 8 -1.04 0.45 -5.92
C GLY A 8 -0.06 1.32 -6.71
N PHE A 9 0.77 0.70 -7.51
CA PHE A 9 1.73 1.40 -8.36
C PHE A 9 1.53 1.05 -9.83
N GLY A 10 1.78 2.03 -10.68
CA GLY A 10 1.83 1.89 -12.12
C GLY A 10 3.07 1.11 -12.60
N PRO A 11 3.29 1.08 -13.92
CA PRO A 11 4.47 0.46 -14.53
C PRO A 11 5.77 1.01 -13.97
N PHE A 12 6.79 0.16 -13.94
CA PHE A 12 8.15 0.50 -13.56
C PHE A 12 9.12 -0.12 -14.56
N PRO A 13 10.27 0.46 -14.88
CA PRO A 13 11.16 -0.06 -15.93
C PRO A 13 11.47 -1.55 -15.82
N THR A 14 11.69 -2.06 -14.60
CA THR A 14 11.93 -3.49 -14.35
C THR A 14 10.66 -4.33 -14.16
N VAL A 15 9.48 -3.70 -14.05
CA VAL A 15 8.17 -4.33 -13.86
C VAL A 15 7.12 -3.58 -14.69
N PRO A 16 7.18 -3.69 -16.04
CA PRO A 16 6.29 -2.93 -16.93
C PRO A 16 4.81 -3.31 -16.76
N ASP A 17 4.51 -4.53 -16.35
CA ASP A 17 3.18 -4.97 -15.95
C ASP A 17 3.11 -5.13 -14.42
N ASN A 18 3.05 -4.00 -13.71
CA ASN A 18 3.02 -3.99 -12.25
C ASN A 18 1.68 -4.53 -11.72
N PRO A 19 1.67 -5.71 -11.09
CA PRO A 19 0.42 -6.32 -10.62
C PRO A 19 -0.22 -5.59 -9.44
N SER A 20 0.52 -4.74 -8.72
CA SER A 20 -0.02 -4.04 -7.55
C SER A 20 -1.11 -3.03 -7.93
N GLY A 21 -0.94 -2.29 -9.02
CA GLY A 21 -1.96 -1.37 -9.52
C GLY A 21 -3.23 -2.10 -9.99
N ARG A 22 -3.06 -3.24 -10.69
CA ARG A 22 -4.20 -4.09 -11.08
C ARG A 22 -4.95 -4.65 -9.87
N LEU A 23 -4.19 -5.11 -8.87
CA LEU A 23 -4.76 -5.65 -7.64
C LEU A 23 -5.49 -4.58 -6.84
N ALA A 24 -4.96 -3.36 -6.75
CA ALA A 24 -5.60 -2.23 -6.10
C ALA A 24 -6.95 -1.89 -6.76
N ARG A 25 -6.98 -1.76 -8.10
CA ARG A 25 -8.23 -1.51 -8.85
C ARG A 25 -9.24 -2.65 -8.66
N ARG A 26 -8.79 -3.90 -8.72
CA ARG A 26 -9.65 -5.07 -8.55
C ARG A 26 -10.24 -5.14 -7.14
N LEU A 27 -9.45 -4.85 -6.13
CA LEU A 27 -9.90 -4.80 -4.75
C LEU A 27 -10.91 -3.68 -4.54
N ALA A 28 -10.63 -2.48 -5.03
CA ALA A 28 -11.54 -1.33 -4.91
C ALA A 28 -12.88 -1.56 -5.64
N ALA A 29 -12.86 -2.24 -6.78
CA ALA A 29 -14.06 -2.61 -7.53
C ALA A 29 -14.82 -3.82 -6.96
N SER A 30 -14.32 -4.46 -5.88
CA SER A 30 -14.92 -5.67 -5.33
C SER A 30 -16.31 -5.40 -4.71
N PRO A 31 -17.40 -6.03 -5.20
CA PRO A 31 -18.71 -5.91 -4.58
C PRO A 31 -18.73 -6.41 -3.13
N HIS A 32 -17.90 -7.42 -2.84
CA HIS A 32 -17.74 -7.94 -1.48
C HIS A 32 -17.16 -6.88 -0.55
N LEU A 33 -16.07 -6.20 -0.95
CA LEU A 33 -15.49 -5.13 -0.16
C LEU A 33 -16.45 -3.95 0.01
N ARG A 34 -17.14 -3.55 -1.06
CA ARG A 34 -18.16 -2.48 -0.98
C ARG A 34 -19.25 -2.81 0.03
N ARG A 35 -19.72 -4.07 0.07
CA ARG A 35 -20.71 -4.50 1.07
C ARG A 35 -20.18 -4.41 2.49
N ILE A 36 -18.93 -4.83 2.72
CA ILE A 36 -18.27 -4.76 4.04
C ILE A 36 -18.11 -3.30 4.53
N LEU A 37 -17.75 -2.40 3.63
CA LEU A 37 -17.45 -1.01 3.95
C LEU A 37 -18.71 -0.11 3.99
N GLY A 38 -19.78 -0.51 3.31
CA GLY A 38 -20.97 0.32 3.06
C GLY A 38 -20.74 1.39 1.99
N ALA A 39 -19.58 1.42 1.35
CA ALA A 39 -19.20 2.36 0.30
C ALA A 39 -18.10 1.77 -0.61
N THR A 40 -17.98 2.28 -1.82
CA THR A 40 -16.85 1.96 -2.69
C THR A 40 -15.59 2.66 -2.16
N PRO A 41 -14.48 1.95 -1.93
CA PRO A 41 -13.24 2.58 -1.53
C PRO A 41 -12.64 3.43 -2.64
N ASP A 42 -11.93 4.48 -2.27
CA ASP A 42 -11.10 5.24 -3.20
C ASP A 42 -9.94 4.38 -3.67
N CYS A 43 -9.57 4.51 -4.96
CA CYS A 43 -8.44 3.79 -5.54
C CYS A 43 -7.47 4.78 -6.18
N LEU A 44 -6.18 4.66 -5.82
CA LEU A 44 -5.11 5.43 -6.41
C LEU A 44 -4.00 4.49 -6.92
N VAL A 45 -3.67 4.60 -8.20
CA VAL A 45 -2.51 3.91 -8.76
C VAL A 45 -1.45 4.97 -9.04
N LEU A 46 -0.47 5.03 -8.15
CA LEU A 46 0.61 6.00 -8.17
C LEU A 46 1.55 5.75 -9.36
N ASP A 47 1.95 6.79 -10.02
CA ASP A 47 3.11 6.75 -10.89
C ASP A 47 4.37 6.40 -10.09
N THR A 48 5.29 5.68 -10.73
CA THR A 48 6.51 5.22 -10.06
C THR A 48 7.62 6.28 -10.11
N ARG A 49 7.27 7.52 -9.74
CA ARG A 49 8.14 8.71 -9.64
C ARG A 49 8.04 9.31 -8.23
N TYR A 50 9.13 9.89 -7.75
CA TYR A 50 9.11 10.58 -6.46
C TYR A 50 8.13 11.75 -6.45
N GLY A 51 8.00 12.48 -7.56
CA GLY A 51 7.05 13.58 -7.70
C GLY A 51 5.58 13.18 -7.51
N ALA A 52 5.22 11.90 -7.78
CA ALA A 52 3.87 11.40 -7.55
C ALA A 52 3.46 11.39 -6.07
N LEU A 53 4.43 11.41 -5.15
CA LEU A 53 4.14 11.55 -3.73
C LEU A 53 3.48 12.90 -3.42
N ASP A 54 3.85 13.96 -4.14
CA ASP A 54 3.32 15.31 -3.95
C ASP A 54 2.12 15.56 -4.88
N SER A 55 2.23 15.17 -6.15
CA SER A 55 1.19 15.47 -7.15
C SER A 55 -0.04 14.54 -7.07
N GLU A 56 0.12 13.32 -6.55
CA GLU A 56 -0.96 12.31 -6.56
C GLU A 56 -1.33 11.85 -5.13
N LEU A 57 -0.32 11.42 -4.33
CA LEU A 57 -0.59 10.86 -3.01
C LEU A 57 -1.02 11.95 -2.02
N ALA A 58 -0.37 13.11 -2.01
CA ALA A 58 -0.72 14.18 -1.07
C ALA A 58 -2.17 14.68 -1.24
N PRO A 59 -2.67 14.94 -2.46
CA PRO A 59 -4.08 15.30 -2.66
C PRO A 59 -5.05 14.21 -2.21
N ALA A 60 -4.72 12.93 -2.44
CA ALA A 60 -5.55 11.82 -1.96
C ALA A 60 -5.59 11.76 -0.42
N LEU A 61 -4.48 12.02 0.25
CA LEU A 61 -4.41 12.08 1.71
C LEU A 61 -5.09 13.33 2.29
N ALA A 62 -5.08 14.46 1.55
CA ALA A 62 -5.79 15.67 1.93
C ALA A 62 -7.31 15.47 2.05
N ARG A 63 -7.88 14.47 1.37
CA ARG A 63 -9.27 14.06 1.54
C ARG A 63 -9.55 13.36 2.86
N ARG A 64 -8.52 13.16 3.70
CA ARG A 64 -8.57 12.54 5.03
C ARG A 64 -9.23 11.15 5.02
N PRO A 65 -8.64 10.16 4.34
CA PRO A 65 -9.14 8.79 4.41
C PRO A 65 -9.10 8.31 5.86
N GLU A 66 -10.11 7.55 6.26
CA GLU A 66 -10.17 6.95 7.61
C GLU A 66 -9.15 5.83 7.78
N ALA A 67 -8.77 5.18 6.67
CA ALA A 67 -7.74 4.15 6.65
C ALA A 67 -7.10 4.05 5.26
N VAL A 68 -5.88 3.52 5.18
CA VAL A 68 -5.15 3.33 3.91
C VAL A 68 -4.60 1.92 3.80
N LEU A 69 -4.93 1.23 2.71
CA LEU A 69 -4.33 -0.04 2.33
C LEU A 69 -3.43 0.16 1.12
N MET A 70 -2.14 -0.07 1.27
CA MET A 70 -1.15 0.12 0.22
C MET A 70 -0.64 -1.23 -0.29
N ILE A 71 -0.45 -1.35 -1.59
CA ILE A 71 0.01 -2.58 -2.25
C ILE A 71 1.20 -2.23 -3.14
N GLY A 72 2.30 -2.97 -2.99
CA GLY A 72 3.48 -2.87 -3.85
C GLY A 72 4.04 -4.24 -4.20
N VAL A 73 4.92 -4.29 -5.20
CA VAL A 73 5.61 -5.51 -5.62
C VAL A 73 6.99 -5.58 -4.99
N ALA A 74 7.33 -6.74 -4.45
CA ALA A 74 8.68 -7.10 -4.06
C ALA A 74 9.06 -8.42 -4.76
N ALA A 75 9.63 -8.31 -5.96
CA ALA A 75 9.87 -9.44 -6.85
C ALA A 75 10.79 -10.53 -6.26
N SER A 76 11.67 -10.16 -5.31
CA SER A 76 12.56 -11.08 -4.62
C SER A 76 11.87 -11.90 -3.51
N ARG A 77 10.63 -11.58 -3.17
CA ARG A 77 9.90 -12.27 -2.09
C ARG A 77 9.03 -13.40 -2.66
N SER A 78 8.90 -14.48 -1.89
CA SER A 78 8.08 -15.65 -2.27
C SER A 78 6.67 -15.65 -1.67
N ARG A 79 6.40 -14.75 -0.70
CA ARG A 79 5.13 -14.64 0.03
C ARG A 79 4.70 -13.19 0.20
N VAL A 80 3.44 -12.99 0.57
CA VAL A 80 2.95 -11.65 0.94
C VAL A 80 3.61 -11.19 2.23
N CYS A 81 4.11 -9.96 2.24
CA CYS A 81 4.73 -9.36 3.41
C CYS A 81 3.93 -8.16 3.89
N VAL A 82 3.60 -8.15 5.18
CA VAL A 82 2.94 -7.05 5.88
C VAL A 82 4.03 -6.18 6.49
N GLU A 83 4.23 -4.98 5.94
CA GLU A 83 5.25 -4.07 6.42
C GLU A 83 4.83 -3.46 7.77
N THR A 84 5.67 -3.61 8.78
CA THR A 84 5.37 -3.13 10.14
C THR A 84 5.80 -1.69 10.37
N ARG A 85 6.61 -1.13 9.46
CA ARG A 85 7.12 0.24 9.54
C ARG A 85 7.54 0.78 8.18
N GLY A 86 7.49 2.11 8.03
CA GLY A 86 8.23 2.87 7.04
C GLY A 86 9.41 3.57 7.71
N VAL A 87 10.53 3.71 7.02
CA VAL A 87 11.74 4.38 7.50
C VAL A 87 11.97 5.70 6.78
N ASN A 88 12.45 6.70 7.52
CA ASN A 88 12.80 8.01 6.98
C ASN A 88 14.13 7.96 6.23
N ARG A 89 14.15 7.21 5.13
CA ARG A 89 15.38 6.97 4.38
C ARG A 89 15.10 6.77 2.89
N VAL A 90 15.86 7.46 2.04
CA VAL A 90 15.80 7.37 0.58
C VAL A 90 17.01 6.61 0.06
N SER A 91 16.84 5.83 -0.99
CA SER A 91 17.97 5.31 -1.75
C SER A 91 18.42 6.37 -2.78
N ARG A 92 19.71 6.60 -2.85
CA ARG A 92 20.34 7.40 -3.92
C ARG A 92 20.83 6.54 -5.08
N LEU A 93 20.70 5.21 -4.97
CA LEU A 93 21.22 4.26 -5.95
C LEU A 93 20.18 3.85 -7.00
N PHE A 94 18.89 3.99 -6.68
CA PHE A 94 17.82 3.55 -7.56
C PHE A 94 17.08 4.75 -8.10
N PRO A 95 17.23 5.06 -9.40
CA PRO A 95 16.44 6.09 -10.06
C PRO A 95 14.97 5.66 -10.13
N ASP A 96 14.07 6.63 -10.10
CA ASP A 96 12.65 6.40 -10.36
C ASP A 96 12.36 6.24 -11.87
N ALA A 97 11.09 6.12 -12.24
CA ALA A 97 10.72 5.95 -13.65
C ALA A 97 11.03 7.18 -14.52
N SER A 98 11.28 8.33 -13.93
CA SER A 98 11.74 9.54 -14.64
C SER A 98 13.27 9.68 -14.67
N GLY A 99 14.01 8.74 -14.08
CA GLY A 99 15.46 8.80 -13.93
C GLY A 99 15.93 9.61 -12.71
N ALA A 100 15.00 10.16 -11.92
CA ALA A 100 15.34 10.93 -10.74
C ALA A 100 15.78 10.04 -9.57
N VAL A 101 16.81 10.45 -8.87
CA VAL A 101 17.28 9.83 -7.62
C VAL A 101 16.95 10.73 -6.43
N GLY A 102 16.83 10.14 -5.26
CA GLY A 102 16.60 10.91 -4.04
C GLY A 102 17.71 11.93 -3.80
N ARG A 103 17.35 13.20 -3.67
CA ARG A 103 18.30 14.31 -3.44
C ARG A 103 18.88 14.28 -2.03
N THR A 104 18.11 13.83 -1.06
CA THR A 104 18.48 13.76 0.36
C THR A 104 18.43 12.31 0.85
N LEU A 105 19.09 12.03 1.97
CA LEU A 105 19.03 10.70 2.61
C LEU A 105 17.73 10.47 3.39
N ALA A 106 17.02 11.53 3.75
CA ALA A 106 15.77 11.49 4.49
C ALA A 106 14.65 12.12 3.68
N PHE A 107 13.43 11.54 3.74
CA PHE A 107 12.22 12.13 3.14
C PHE A 107 11.72 13.33 3.90
N ASP A 108 11.86 13.30 5.21
CA ASP A 108 11.33 14.25 6.17
C ASP A 108 12.48 14.73 7.07
N PRO A 109 13.25 15.74 6.65
CA PRO A 109 14.31 16.29 7.48
C PRO A 109 13.73 16.77 8.83
N GLY A 110 14.29 16.29 9.93
CA GLY A 110 13.77 16.54 11.29
C GLY A 110 12.59 15.65 11.71
N GLY A 111 12.05 14.84 10.82
CA GLY A 111 11.05 13.84 11.16
C GLY A 111 11.63 12.59 11.85
N PRO A 112 10.78 11.76 12.46
CA PRO A 112 11.23 10.55 13.14
C PRO A 112 11.92 9.58 12.17
N THR A 113 12.93 8.85 12.65
CA THR A 113 13.69 7.89 11.83
C THR A 113 12.84 6.76 11.25
N GLN A 114 11.72 6.46 11.90
CA GLN A 114 10.73 5.48 11.44
C GLN A 114 9.34 5.80 11.96
N ARG A 115 8.32 5.33 11.23
CA ARG A 115 6.91 5.32 11.65
C ARG A 115 6.40 3.90 11.61
N ARG A 116 5.67 3.47 12.65
CA ARG A 116 5.17 2.10 12.78
C ARG A 116 3.68 2.03 12.43
N SER A 117 3.25 0.91 11.85
CA SER A 117 1.85 0.61 11.67
C SER A 117 1.29 -0.11 12.89
N PRO A 118 0.35 0.48 13.63
CA PRO A 118 -0.31 -0.22 14.75
C PRO A 118 -1.28 -1.30 14.27
N ALA A 119 -1.62 -1.34 12.98
CA ALA A 119 -2.55 -2.29 12.39
C ALA A 119 -1.87 -3.54 11.79
N ALA A 120 -0.55 -3.52 11.57
CA ALA A 120 0.16 -4.54 10.82
C ALA A 120 -0.01 -5.96 11.39
N ALA A 121 0.05 -6.12 12.71
CA ALA A 121 -0.11 -7.43 13.35
C ALA A 121 -1.50 -8.01 13.11
N GLN A 122 -2.55 -7.21 13.28
CA GLN A 122 -3.94 -7.65 13.10
C GLN A 122 -4.24 -7.94 11.62
N VAL A 123 -3.73 -7.11 10.70
CA VAL A 123 -3.84 -7.35 9.26
C VAL A 123 -3.17 -8.67 8.89
N ARG A 124 -1.97 -8.93 9.40
CA ARG A 124 -1.29 -10.22 9.15
C ARG A 124 -2.13 -11.41 9.62
N VAL A 125 -2.72 -11.33 10.81
CA VAL A 125 -3.61 -12.40 11.33
C VAL A 125 -4.83 -12.58 10.42
N ALA A 126 -5.46 -11.49 9.97
CA ALA A 126 -6.61 -11.55 9.06
C ALA A 126 -6.25 -12.21 7.72
N LEU A 127 -5.11 -11.84 7.12
CA LEU A 127 -4.62 -12.46 5.89
C LEU A 127 -4.38 -13.96 6.04
N ARG A 128 -3.76 -14.39 7.15
CA ARG A 128 -3.52 -15.81 7.42
C ARG A 128 -4.82 -16.60 7.64
N ARG A 129 -5.79 -16.01 8.33
CA ARG A 129 -7.13 -16.59 8.50
C ARG A 129 -7.88 -16.72 7.16
N ALA A 130 -7.62 -15.81 6.23
CA ALA A 130 -8.13 -15.89 4.86
C ALA A 130 -7.34 -16.87 3.96
N GLY A 131 -6.46 -17.69 4.54
CA GLY A 131 -5.71 -18.73 3.84
C GLY A 131 -4.46 -18.23 3.10
N LEU A 132 -3.99 -17.00 3.38
CA LEU A 132 -2.82 -16.45 2.72
C LEU A 132 -1.55 -16.64 3.57
N ASP A 133 -0.47 -17.14 2.95
CA ASP A 133 0.85 -17.12 3.61
C ASP A 133 1.36 -15.68 3.68
N ALA A 134 1.18 -15.06 4.85
CA ALA A 134 1.56 -13.69 5.13
C ALA A 134 2.58 -13.62 6.26
N ALA A 135 3.75 -13.00 5.98
CA ALA A 135 4.82 -12.76 6.92
C ALA A 135 4.86 -11.29 7.35
N ALA A 136 5.33 -11.03 8.56
CA ALA A 136 5.68 -9.68 8.98
C ALA A 136 7.02 -9.29 8.35
N SER A 137 7.13 -8.01 7.95
CA SER A 137 8.38 -7.44 7.45
C SER A 137 8.67 -6.11 8.16
N ARG A 138 9.94 -5.83 8.36
CA ARG A 138 10.45 -4.57 8.92
C ARG A 138 11.21 -3.75 7.88
N ASP A 139 11.14 -4.14 6.62
CA ASP A 139 11.89 -3.52 5.56
C ASP A 139 11.02 -3.37 4.29
N ALA A 140 10.39 -2.22 4.15
CA ALA A 140 9.66 -1.80 2.96
C ALA A 140 10.60 -1.33 1.82
N GLY A 141 11.88 -1.58 1.94
CA GLY A 141 12.90 -1.06 1.04
C GLY A 141 13.29 0.38 1.34
N ARG A 142 13.92 1.04 0.38
CA ARG A 142 14.36 2.44 0.48
C ARG A 142 13.96 3.24 -0.77
N TYR A 143 12.91 2.83 -1.42
CA TYR A 143 12.41 3.40 -2.66
C TYR A 143 10.95 3.86 -2.47
N LEU A 144 10.21 4.06 -3.52
CA LEU A 144 8.84 4.63 -3.51
C LEU A 144 7.87 3.91 -2.58
N CYS A 145 7.97 2.58 -2.46
CA CYS A 145 7.14 1.82 -1.52
C CYS A 145 7.35 2.29 -0.07
N ASN A 146 8.59 2.42 0.35
CA ASN A 146 8.92 2.92 1.68
C ASN A 146 8.57 4.40 1.83
N ALA A 147 8.85 5.23 0.82
CA ALA A 147 8.60 6.65 0.84
C ALA A 147 7.10 6.95 1.01
N SER A 148 6.27 6.37 0.15
CA SER A 148 4.83 6.51 0.23
C SER A 148 4.27 5.99 1.55
N TYR A 149 4.77 4.84 2.02
CA TYR A 149 4.34 4.26 3.29
C TYR A 149 4.70 5.12 4.50
N TYR A 150 5.95 5.60 4.56
CA TYR A 150 6.38 6.51 5.62
C TYR A 150 5.51 7.77 5.66
N ARG A 151 5.19 8.35 4.50
CA ARG A 151 4.33 9.53 4.39
C ARG A 151 2.91 9.23 4.89
N VAL A 152 2.31 8.12 4.45
CA VAL A 152 0.97 7.72 4.87
C VAL A 152 0.89 7.46 6.39
N LEU A 153 1.90 6.80 6.96
CA LEU A 153 1.96 6.59 8.41
C LEU A 153 2.03 7.90 9.21
N GLY A 154 2.54 8.97 8.59
CA GLY A 154 2.55 10.31 9.17
C GLY A 154 1.16 10.96 9.28
N GLN A 155 0.18 10.48 8.54
CA GLN A 155 -1.20 10.99 8.60
C GLN A 155 -1.94 10.56 9.86
N GLY A 156 -1.36 9.62 10.60
CA GLY A 156 -1.95 9.12 11.82
C GLY A 156 -3.20 8.24 11.62
N CYS A 157 -3.75 8.05 10.43
CA CYS A 157 -4.81 7.06 10.19
C CYS A 157 -4.24 5.63 10.16
N PRO A 158 -5.04 4.59 10.47
CA PRO A 158 -4.60 3.21 10.31
C PRO A 158 -4.18 2.94 8.87
N ALA A 159 -2.94 2.50 8.71
CA ALA A 159 -2.39 2.20 7.40
C ALA A 159 -1.51 0.96 7.45
N VAL A 160 -1.52 0.18 6.36
CA VAL A 160 -0.65 -0.97 6.17
C VAL A 160 -0.18 -1.01 4.72
N PHE A 161 1.08 -1.37 4.54
CA PHE A 161 1.66 -1.67 3.24
C PHE A 161 1.83 -3.19 3.09
N LEU A 162 1.31 -3.73 2.00
CA LEU A 162 1.43 -5.13 1.63
C LEU A 162 2.35 -5.28 0.42
N HIS A 163 3.50 -5.89 0.61
CA HIS A 163 4.31 -6.33 -0.51
C HIS A 163 3.84 -7.69 -1.02
N ILE A 164 3.53 -7.76 -2.30
CA ILE A 164 3.20 -9.02 -2.99
C ILE A 164 4.41 -9.51 -3.77
N PRO A 165 4.62 -10.84 -3.88
CA PRO A 165 5.56 -11.39 -4.83
C PRO A 165 5.05 -11.16 -6.26
N MET A 166 5.91 -11.39 -7.25
CA MET A 166 5.43 -11.49 -8.63
C MET A 166 4.43 -12.65 -8.74
N PRO A 167 3.25 -12.42 -9.33
CA PRO A 167 2.30 -13.50 -9.53
C PRO A 167 2.92 -14.58 -10.42
N PRO A 168 2.68 -15.86 -10.14
CA PRO A 168 3.15 -16.91 -10.99
C PRO A 168 2.58 -16.74 -12.40
N ARG A 169 3.39 -16.97 -13.42
CA ARG A 169 2.92 -16.95 -14.80
C ARG A 169 1.81 -18.01 -14.96
N THR A 170 0.65 -17.57 -15.44
CA THR A 170 -0.44 -18.50 -15.74
C THR A 170 -0.03 -19.40 -16.89
N ARG A 171 0.30 -20.65 -16.60
CA ARG A 171 0.41 -21.68 -17.64
C ARG A 171 -0.99 -22.01 -18.15
N ARG A 172 -1.16 -22.19 -19.47
CA ARG A 172 -2.40 -22.75 -20.02
C ARG A 172 -2.76 -24.04 -19.25
N PRO A 173 -3.99 -24.21 -18.77
CA PRO A 173 -4.39 -25.46 -18.16
C PRO A 173 -4.16 -26.61 -19.15
N LYS A 174 -3.59 -27.72 -18.69
CA LYS A 174 -3.64 -28.96 -19.49
C LYS A 174 -5.11 -29.33 -19.69
N ALA A 175 -5.45 -29.89 -20.82
CA ALA A 175 -6.80 -30.36 -21.13
C ALA A 175 -7.33 -31.23 -19.96
N GLY A 176 -8.52 -30.90 -19.41
CA GLY A 176 -9.13 -31.60 -18.27
C GLY A 176 -8.70 -31.11 -16.88
N GLY A 177 -7.75 -30.18 -16.75
CA GLY A 177 -7.32 -29.68 -15.44
C GLY A 177 -8.29 -28.65 -14.85
N ARG A 178 -8.58 -28.76 -13.53
CA ARG A 178 -9.34 -27.71 -12.80
C ARG A 178 -8.63 -26.35 -12.96
N ARG A 179 -9.35 -25.36 -13.45
CA ARG A 179 -8.85 -23.98 -13.51
C ARG A 179 -8.52 -23.48 -12.09
N ARG A 180 -7.24 -23.32 -11.78
CA ARG A 180 -6.83 -22.63 -10.55
C ARG A 180 -7.27 -21.16 -10.64
N ARG A 181 -7.83 -20.63 -9.57
CA ARG A 181 -8.12 -19.19 -9.50
C ARG A 181 -6.83 -18.40 -9.73
N PRO A 182 -6.84 -17.33 -10.55
CA PRO A 182 -5.71 -16.46 -10.71
C PRO A 182 -5.20 -15.95 -9.36
N ALA A 183 -3.89 -15.83 -9.17
CA ALA A 183 -3.30 -15.38 -7.91
C ALA A 183 -3.84 -14.04 -7.44
N LEU A 184 -4.08 -13.10 -8.36
CA LEU A 184 -4.65 -11.79 -8.04
C LEU A 184 -6.08 -11.90 -7.46
N ASP A 185 -6.87 -12.90 -7.84
CA ASP A 185 -8.22 -13.12 -7.29
C ASP A 185 -8.15 -13.63 -5.86
N CYS A 186 -7.23 -14.55 -5.60
CA CYS A 186 -7.00 -15.06 -4.24
C CYS A 186 -6.50 -13.95 -3.33
N TRP A 187 -5.57 -13.12 -3.82
CA TRP A 187 -5.06 -11.99 -3.06
C TRP A 187 -6.13 -10.92 -2.82
N ALA A 188 -6.94 -10.58 -3.84
CA ALA A 188 -8.01 -9.60 -3.68
C ALA A 188 -9.02 -10.03 -2.62
N ALA A 189 -9.41 -11.32 -2.60
CA ALA A 189 -10.32 -11.85 -1.59
C ALA A 189 -9.73 -11.75 -0.18
N ALA A 190 -8.46 -12.14 0.01
CA ALA A 190 -7.80 -12.03 1.31
C ALA A 190 -7.54 -10.58 1.73
N PHE A 191 -7.22 -9.70 0.78
CA PHE A 191 -6.98 -8.28 1.05
C PHE A 191 -8.26 -7.52 1.40
N ALA A 192 -9.44 -8.02 1.03
CA ALA A 192 -10.71 -7.50 1.52
C ALA A 192 -10.82 -7.63 3.05
N GLU A 193 -10.29 -8.73 3.64
CA GLU A 193 -10.23 -8.87 5.09
C GLU A 193 -9.23 -7.91 5.76
N ALA A 194 -8.08 -7.68 5.12
CA ALA A 194 -7.15 -6.65 5.56
C ALA A 194 -7.78 -5.24 5.55
N ALA A 195 -8.51 -4.94 4.47
CA ALA A 195 -9.24 -3.69 4.32
C ALA A 195 -10.33 -3.53 5.39
N ARG A 196 -11.05 -4.60 5.72
CA ARG A 196 -12.05 -4.62 6.80
C ARG A 196 -11.42 -4.29 8.16
N VAL A 197 -10.29 -4.92 8.49
CA VAL A 197 -9.57 -4.63 9.74
C VAL A 197 -9.18 -3.15 9.83
N LEU A 198 -8.64 -2.60 8.74
CA LEU A 198 -8.25 -1.19 8.68
C LEU A 198 -9.44 -0.25 8.83
N ALA A 199 -10.54 -0.52 8.14
CA ALA A 199 -11.76 0.29 8.22
C ALA A 199 -12.39 0.29 9.62
N VAL A 200 -12.43 -0.86 10.30
CA VAL A 200 -12.90 -0.94 11.69
C VAL A 200 -12.03 -0.09 12.61
N ARG A 201 -10.72 -0.15 12.46
CA ARG A 201 -9.79 0.67 13.25
C ARG A 201 -9.90 2.16 12.92
N GLY A 202 -10.17 2.50 11.66
CA GLY A 202 -10.37 3.88 11.22
C GLY A 202 -11.58 4.50 11.91
N ARG A 203 -12.70 3.79 11.93
CA ARG A 203 -13.94 4.23 12.60
C ARG A 203 -13.82 4.35 14.11
N ALA A 204 -13.02 3.49 14.74
CA ALA A 204 -12.82 3.48 16.19
C ALA A 204 -11.93 4.63 16.70
N ARG A 205 -11.37 5.48 15.82
CA ARG A 205 -10.55 6.63 16.25
C ARG A 205 -11.42 7.77 16.71
N PRO A 206 -11.14 8.34 17.92
CA PRO A 206 -11.74 9.59 18.34
C PRO A 206 -11.39 10.72 17.36
N SER A 207 -12.35 11.57 17.02
CA SER A 207 -12.17 12.71 16.10
C SER A 207 -11.16 13.77 16.58
N ALA A 208 -10.74 13.73 17.84
CA ALA A 208 -9.91 14.73 18.49
C ALA A 208 -8.42 14.75 18.10
N LEU A 209 -7.91 13.78 17.33
CA LEU A 209 -6.49 13.73 16.94
C LEU A 209 -6.17 14.40 15.59
N ASN A 210 -7.06 15.24 15.09
CA ASN A 210 -6.98 15.84 13.74
C ASN A 210 -6.13 17.12 13.62
N GLN A 211 -5.37 17.54 14.65
CA GLN A 211 -4.73 18.87 14.66
C GLN A 211 -3.22 18.94 14.35
N ALA A 212 -2.58 17.90 13.89
CA ALA A 212 -1.14 17.93 13.61
C ALA A 212 -0.81 17.96 12.10
N HIS A 213 -1.30 18.99 11.35
CA HIS A 213 -1.27 18.89 9.87
C HIS A 213 -0.76 20.10 9.10
N SER A 214 0.15 20.93 9.62
CA SER A 214 0.65 22.08 8.87
C SER A 214 2.14 22.05 8.51
N ARG A 215 2.81 20.89 8.48
CA ARG A 215 4.26 20.83 8.30
C ARG A 215 4.78 20.33 6.92
N TRP A 216 3.93 20.14 5.94
CA TRP A 216 4.35 19.51 4.67
C TRP A 216 4.37 20.45 3.45
N ALA A 217 4.26 21.75 3.64
CA ALA A 217 4.12 22.70 2.53
C ALA A 217 5.43 23.20 1.89
N SER A 218 6.60 22.62 2.15
CA SER A 218 7.87 23.19 1.72
C SER A 218 8.84 22.19 1.06
N PHE A 219 8.43 21.51 -0.01
CA PHE A 219 9.36 20.71 -0.84
C PHE A 219 9.32 21.04 -2.33
N ALA A 220 8.59 22.12 -2.73
CA ALA A 220 8.51 22.61 -4.11
C ALA A 220 9.08 24.02 -4.21
N SER A 221 10.36 24.18 -3.97
CA SER A 221 11.15 25.36 -4.41
C SER A 221 12.61 24.97 -4.57
#